data_e388001b76d3b3904d79d67d6d3cc797
#
_entry.id   e388001b76d3b3904d79d67d6d3cc797
#
_cell.length_a   1.000
_cell.length_b   1.000
_cell.length_c   1.000
_cell.angle_alpha   90.00
_cell.angle_beta   90.00
_cell.angle_gamma   90.00
#
_symmetry.space_group_name_H-M   'P 1'
#
loop_
_entity.id
_entity.type
_entity.pdbx_description
1 polymer ?
#
loop_
_entity_poly.entity_id
_entity_poly.type
_entity_poly.pdbx_seq_one_letter_code
_entity_poly.pdbx_strand_id
1 'polypeptide(L)'
;MEKRLFTSECVTNGHPDKVADSISDAILDACLAQDPNSRVACETMVTTNFCLICGEITTTATVDYPAVAREAIRKIGYVYPGDGFDADSVEIQCRIHTQSADIALGTNDEVGGAGDQGMMFGGACTQTPELMPLPVALSRALSNRLTQCVHSNDLLRPDGKTQVSVEYDEAGNVVGIDTVVVSIMHSADFAMDELRKYIREGVIAPVLRDYGFDIESVAHIHINPTGNFVIGGPNGDTGLTGRKIIVDTYGGYFSHGGGAFSGKDPTKVDRSAAYIARYMAKNLVAAGLATQVQVQLAYAIGVAQPVSLRVDSYGTGVISDEKLTELLRKTVDLTPAGIIRRLDLRRPIYAPTAEAGHFGVADRPWEQTDLAPILKEMAQEI
;
A
#
# COMPACT_ATOMS: atom_id res chain seq x y z
N MET A 1 33.35 -0.43 12.88
CA MET A 1 32.47 0.66 12.40
C MET A 1 31.05 0.32 12.81
N GLU A 2 30.28 1.30 13.24
CA GLU A 2 28.86 1.10 13.54
C GLU A 2 28.11 0.85 12.24
N LYS A 3 27.26 -0.19 12.22
CA LYS A 3 26.46 -0.55 11.03
C LYS A 3 25.41 0.53 10.77
N ARG A 4 25.25 0.96 9.52
CA ARG A 4 24.15 1.83 9.10
C ARG A 4 22.97 0.96 8.66
N LEU A 5 22.01 0.77 9.53
CA LEU A 5 20.83 -0.06 9.28
C LEU A 5 19.62 0.80 8.94
N PHE A 6 18.84 0.37 7.95
CA PHE A 6 17.49 0.84 7.74
C PHE A 6 16.52 -0.34 7.80
N THR A 7 15.46 -0.18 8.56
CA THR A 7 14.47 -1.24 8.81
C THR A 7 13.12 -0.83 8.24
N SER A 8 12.48 -1.76 7.53
CA SER A 8 11.08 -1.62 7.13
C SER A 8 10.29 -2.86 7.53
N GLU A 9 8.99 -2.67 7.77
CA GLU A 9 8.07 -3.74 8.11
C GLU A 9 6.90 -3.82 7.13
N CYS A 10 6.27 -4.97 7.09
CA CYS A 10 5.01 -5.20 6.40
C CYS A 10 4.12 -6.12 7.25
N VAL A 11 2.84 -6.14 6.95
CA VAL A 11 1.87 -7.05 7.56
C VAL A 11 1.13 -7.79 6.45
N THR A 12 0.64 -9.00 6.75
CA THR A 12 -0.20 -9.75 5.82
C THR A 12 -1.57 -9.09 5.65
N ASN A 13 -2.30 -9.47 4.61
CA ASN A 13 -3.69 -9.05 4.41
C ASN A 13 -4.63 -9.49 5.55
N GLY A 14 -4.24 -10.47 6.36
CA GLY A 14 -4.97 -10.94 7.53
C GLY A 14 -4.71 -10.13 8.81
N HIS A 15 -3.78 -9.17 8.82
CA HIS A 15 -3.65 -8.24 9.95
C HIS A 15 -4.95 -7.44 10.13
N PRO A 16 -5.44 -7.20 11.37
CA PRO A 16 -6.74 -6.57 11.60
C PRO A 16 -6.97 -5.26 10.82
N ASP A 17 -6.00 -4.36 10.80
CA ASP A 17 -6.09 -3.11 10.05
C ASP A 17 -6.18 -3.38 8.52
N LYS A 18 -5.48 -4.40 8.00
CA LYS A 18 -5.54 -4.75 6.58
C LYS A 18 -6.82 -5.50 6.20
N VAL A 19 -7.41 -6.23 7.14
CA VAL A 19 -8.78 -6.77 6.97
C VAL A 19 -9.76 -5.61 6.79
N ALA A 20 -9.67 -4.58 7.61
CA ALA A 20 -10.52 -3.39 7.49
C ALA A 20 -10.29 -2.65 6.16
N ASP A 21 -9.03 -2.46 5.74
CA ASP A 21 -8.67 -1.88 4.44
C ASP A 21 -9.24 -2.70 3.28
N SER A 22 -9.12 -4.03 3.34
CA SER A 22 -9.60 -4.93 2.29
C SER A 22 -11.12 -4.89 2.13
N ILE A 23 -11.86 -4.82 3.24
CA ILE A 23 -13.32 -4.68 3.22
C ILE A 23 -13.72 -3.33 2.60
N SER A 24 -13.09 -2.24 3.03
CA SER A 24 -13.38 -0.89 2.53
C SER A 24 -13.10 -0.74 1.05
N ASP A 25 -11.99 -1.29 0.54
CA ASP A 25 -11.67 -1.27 -0.89
C ASP A 25 -12.51 -2.25 -1.72
N ALA A 26 -12.92 -3.38 -1.16
CA ALA A 26 -13.87 -4.28 -1.83
C ALA A 26 -15.25 -3.62 -2.03
N ILE A 27 -15.71 -2.84 -1.06
CA ILE A 27 -16.94 -2.04 -1.18
C ILE A 27 -16.80 -0.95 -2.23
N LEU A 28 -15.66 -0.25 -2.25
CA LEU A 28 -15.36 0.73 -3.30
C LEU A 28 -15.42 0.10 -4.68
N ASP A 29 -14.74 -1.02 -4.89
CA ASP A 29 -14.72 -1.72 -6.18
C ASP A 29 -16.12 -2.22 -6.58
N ALA A 30 -16.91 -2.70 -5.64
CA ALA A 30 -18.30 -3.12 -5.91
C ALA A 30 -19.20 -1.95 -6.35
N CYS A 31 -18.97 -0.75 -5.82
CA CYS A 31 -19.65 0.48 -6.27
C CYS A 31 -19.18 0.89 -7.67
N LEU A 32 -17.86 0.99 -7.89
CA LEU A 32 -17.28 1.44 -9.15
C LEU A 32 -17.59 0.50 -10.33
N ALA A 33 -17.71 -0.80 -10.06
CA ALA A 33 -18.08 -1.79 -11.09
C ALA A 33 -19.45 -1.54 -11.72
N GLN A 34 -20.39 -0.93 -10.97
CA GLN A 34 -21.74 -0.64 -11.43
C GLN A 34 -21.93 0.86 -11.77
N ASP A 35 -21.22 1.74 -11.06
CA ASP A 35 -21.27 3.19 -11.24
C ASP A 35 -19.84 3.78 -11.12
N PRO A 36 -19.15 4.02 -12.25
CA PRO A 36 -17.79 4.59 -12.26
C PRO A 36 -17.71 6.01 -11.65
N ASN A 37 -18.85 6.67 -11.43
CA ASN A 37 -18.93 7.99 -10.81
C ASN A 37 -19.24 7.95 -9.32
N SER A 38 -19.27 6.77 -8.72
CA SER A 38 -19.51 6.59 -7.27
C SER A 38 -18.55 7.46 -6.45
N ARG A 39 -19.12 8.12 -5.44
CA ARG A 39 -18.37 8.84 -4.40
C ARG A 39 -18.38 7.99 -3.15
N VAL A 40 -17.20 7.55 -2.74
CA VAL A 40 -17.04 6.59 -1.65
C VAL A 40 -16.02 7.11 -0.66
N ALA A 41 -16.42 7.16 0.60
CA ALA A 41 -15.58 7.31 1.78
C ALA A 41 -16.03 6.26 2.78
N CYS A 42 -15.48 5.05 2.66
CA CYS A 42 -15.89 3.87 3.43
C CYS A 42 -14.82 3.54 4.47
N GLU A 43 -15.23 3.51 5.72
CA GLU A 43 -14.42 3.12 6.87
C GLU A 43 -14.94 1.82 7.45
N THR A 44 -14.02 0.95 7.86
CA THR A 44 -14.34 -0.33 8.49
C THR A 44 -13.60 -0.47 9.81
N MET A 45 -14.28 -0.98 10.82
CA MET A 45 -13.69 -1.43 12.07
C MET A 45 -13.98 -2.92 12.25
N VAL A 46 -12.97 -3.70 12.62
CA VAL A 46 -13.09 -5.12 12.93
C VAL A 46 -12.54 -5.42 14.32
N THR A 47 -13.19 -6.30 15.04
CA THR A 47 -12.77 -6.82 16.35
C THR A 47 -13.34 -8.21 16.55
N THR A 48 -13.20 -8.82 17.73
CA THR A 48 -13.73 -10.16 18.03
C THR A 48 -15.18 -10.31 17.57
N ASN A 49 -15.40 -11.20 16.62
CA ASN A 49 -16.70 -11.55 16.03
C ASN A 49 -17.59 -10.37 15.59
N PHE A 50 -16.97 -9.23 15.26
CA PHE A 50 -17.72 -8.01 14.91
C PHE A 50 -17.02 -7.21 13.80
N CYS A 51 -17.84 -6.69 12.88
CA CYS A 51 -17.42 -5.78 11.81
C CYS A 51 -18.43 -4.63 11.70
N LEU A 52 -17.95 -3.39 11.80
CA LEU A 52 -18.72 -2.18 11.52
C LEU A 52 -18.24 -1.56 10.22
N ILE A 53 -19.16 -1.35 9.29
CA ILE A 53 -18.94 -0.61 8.04
C ILE A 53 -19.66 0.72 8.14
N CYS A 54 -18.98 1.84 8.01
CA CYS A 54 -19.56 3.17 8.12
C CYS A 54 -18.94 4.14 7.13
N GLY A 55 -19.56 5.31 6.98
CA GLY A 55 -19.06 6.36 6.10
C GLY A 55 -20.11 6.90 5.14
N GLU A 56 -19.65 7.61 4.11
CA GLU A 56 -20.50 8.28 3.14
C GLU A 56 -20.32 7.68 1.75
N ILE A 57 -21.43 7.18 1.16
CA ILE A 57 -21.44 6.63 -0.19
C ILE A 57 -22.61 7.26 -0.97
N THR A 58 -22.27 7.90 -2.10
CA THR A 58 -23.22 8.40 -3.09
C THR A 58 -22.98 7.65 -4.39
N THR A 59 -23.94 6.80 -4.77
CA THR A 59 -23.82 5.93 -5.95
C THR A 59 -25.20 5.57 -6.49
N THR A 60 -25.28 5.24 -7.77
CA THR A 60 -26.44 4.60 -8.40
C THR A 60 -26.36 3.07 -8.35
N ALA A 61 -25.23 2.52 -7.88
CA ALA A 61 -25.04 1.09 -7.72
C ALA A 61 -25.93 0.52 -6.60
N THR A 62 -26.33 -0.73 -6.77
CA THR A 62 -27.00 -1.53 -5.72
C THR A 62 -26.01 -2.56 -5.18
N VAL A 63 -25.49 -2.32 -3.97
CA VAL A 63 -24.44 -3.15 -3.36
C VAL A 63 -24.92 -3.70 -2.02
N ASP A 64 -24.81 -5.02 -1.84
CA ASP A 64 -24.98 -5.69 -0.55
C ASP A 64 -23.66 -5.62 0.22
N TYR A 65 -23.46 -4.56 1.00
CA TYR A 65 -22.21 -4.31 1.74
C TYR A 65 -21.85 -5.48 2.69
N PRO A 66 -22.78 -6.06 3.46
CA PRO A 66 -22.47 -7.25 4.27
C PRO A 66 -21.97 -8.44 3.44
N ALA A 67 -22.58 -8.71 2.30
CA ALA A 67 -22.15 -9.82 1.43
C ALA A 67 -20.75 -9.59 0.86
N VAL A 68 -20.43 -8.35 0.41
CA VAL A 68 -19.10 -7.96 -0.06
C VAL A 68 -18.05 -8.11 1.06
N ALA A 69 -18.36 -7.66 2.28
CA ALA A 69 -17.45 -7.78 3.41
C ALA A 69 -17.18 -9.25 3.77
N ARG A 70 -18.20 -10.11 3.82
CA ARG A 70 -18.03 -11.56 4.07
C ARG A 70 -17.12 -12.20 3.03
N GLU A 71 -17.29 -11.85 1.77
CA GLU A 71 -16.47 -12.39 0.69
C GLU A 71 -15.00 -11.91 0.81
N ALA A 72 -14.76 -10.65 1.18
CA ALA A 72 -13.42 -10.14 1.45
C ALA A 72 -12.76 -10.89 2.63
N ILE A 73 -13.48 -11.08 3.73
CA ILE A 73 -13.01 -11.84 4.90
C ILE A 73 -12.66 -13.29 4.51
N ARG A 74 -13.52 -13.93 3.70
CA ARG A 74 -13.28 -15.31 3.22
C ARG A 74 -12.04 -15.40 2.34
N LYS A 75 -11.85 -14.48 1.42
CA LYS A 75 -10.66 -14.42 0.55
C LYS A 75 -9.36 -14.23 1.32
N ILE A 76 -9.38 -13.50 2.42
CA ILE A 76 -8.23 -13.34 3.31
C ILE A 76 -7.84 -14.68 3.96
N GLY A 77 -8.81 -15.57 4.20
CA GLY A 77 -8.59 -16.88 4.80
C GLY A 77 -9.15 -17.02 6.23
N TYR A 78 -9.98 -16.08 6.68
CA TYR A 78 -10.73 -16.23 7.93
C TYR A 78 -11.96 -17.10 7.70
N VAL A 79 -11.75 -18.42 7.72
CA VAL A 79 -12.75 -19.44 7.39
C VAL A 79 -12.86 -20.55 8.46
N TYR A 80 -12.15 -20.42 9.56
CA TYR A 80 -12.11 -21.44 10.61
C TYR A 80 -13.05 -21.05 11.75
N PRO A 81 -14.17 -21.80 11.95
CA PRO A 81 -15.06 -21.59 13.09
C PRO A 81 -14.31 -21.77 14.41
N GLY A 82 -14.48 -20.81 15.32
CA GLY A 82 -13.84 -20.86 16.64
C GLY A 82 -12.57 -20.01 16.77
N ASP A 83 -12.01 -19.48 15.68
CA ASP A 83 -10.88 -18.53 15.74
C ASP A 83 -11.31 -17.12 16.23
N GLY A 84 -12.60 -16.95 16.57
CA GLY A 84 -13.16 -15.71 17.12
C GLY A 84 -13.41 -14.60 16.09
N PHE A 85 -13.14 -14.88 14.82
CA PHE A 85 -13.48 -14.04 13.67
C PHE A 85 -13.45 -14.90 12.41
N ASP A 86 -14.59 -15.11 11.76
CA ASP A 86 -14.69 -15.84 10.50
C ASP A 86 -15.82 -15.29 9.61
N ALA A 87 -15.71 -15.55 8.30
CA ALA A 87 -16.57 -14.98 7.28
C ALA A 87 -18.05 -15.34 7.45
N ASP A 88 -18.36 -16.50 8.01
CA ASP A 88 -19.75 -17.00 8.08
C ASP A 88 -20.46 -16.54 9.36
N SER A 89 -19.74 -16.43 10.49
CA SER A 89 -20.32 -16.14 11.79
C SER A 89 -20.19 -14.68 12.25
N VAL A 90 -19.26 -13.90 11.69
CA VAL A 90 -19.02 -12.52 12.12
C VAL A 90 -20.28 -11.66 12.03
N GLU A 91 -20.61 -10.93 13.10
CA GLU A 91 -21.68 -9.93 13.09
C GLU A 91 -21.25 -8.72 12.27
N ILE A 92 -22.03 -8.34 11.24
CA ILE A 92 -21.75 -7.18 10.40
C ILE A 92 -22.84 -6.14 10.57
N GLN A 93 -22.45 -4.93 10.98
CA GLN A 93 -23.31 -3.76 11.05
C GLN A 93 -22.89 -2.71 10.02
N CYS A 94 -23.87 -2.05 9.40
CA CYS A 94 -23.65 -0.98 8.44
C CYS A 94 -24.27 0.33 8.93
N ARG A 95 -23.50 1.44 8.81
CA ARG A 95 -23.89 2.81 9.08
C ARG A 95 -23.40 3.71 7.93
N ILE A 96 -24.02 3.51 6.77
CA ILE A 96 -23.69 4.26 5.54
C ILE A 96 -24.72 5.37 5.35
N HIS A 97 -24.23 6.56 5.04
CA HIS A 97 -25.02 7.75 4.73
C HIS A 97 -24.68 8.26 3.33
N THR A 98 -25.56 9.07 2.75
CA THR A 98 -25.26 9.84 1.53
C THR A 98 -24.41 11.06 1.89
N GLN A 99 -23.40 11.40 1.07
CA GLN A 99 -22.56 12.57 1.27
C GLN A 99 -23.39 13.86 1.36
N SER A 100 -22.96 14.79 2.23
CA SER A 100 -23.65 16.08 2.37
C SER A 100 -23.55 16.93 1.10
N ALA A 101 -24.62 17.67 0.79
CA ALA A 101 -24.65 18.55 -0.40
C ALA A 101 -23.62 19.67 -0.35
N ASP A 102 -23.24 20.14 0.83
CA ASP A 102 -22.27 21.24 1.02
C ASP A 102 -20.85 20.85 0.57
N ILE A 103 -20.44 19.62 0.81
CA ILE A 103 -19.14 19.09 0.36
C ILE A 103 -19.12 18.91 -1.16
N ALA A 104 -20.27 18.58 -1.76
CA ALA A 104 -20.40 18.39 -3.21
C ALA A 104 -20.24 19.69 -4.02
N LEU A 105 -20.53 20.86 -3.45
CA LEU A 105 -20.51 22.15 -4.16
C LEU A 105 -19.11 22.59 -4.64
N GLY A 106 -18.05 22.21 -3.94
CA GLY A 106 -16.66 22.57 -4.30
C GLY A 106 -15.90 21.50 -5.08
N THR A 107 -16.48 20.31 -5.23
CA THR A 107 -15.78 19.09 -5.70
C THR A 107 -16.52 18.37 -6.84
N ASN A 108 -17.59 18.96 -7.38
CA ASN A 108 -18.28 18.41 -8.54
C ASN A 108 -17.40 18.49 -9.79
N ASP A 109 -17.74 17.69 -10.81
CA ASP A 109 -16.96 17.60 -12.05
C ASP A 109 -16.93 18.96 -12.84
N GLU A 110 -17.84 19.91 -12.55
CA GLU A 110 -17.88 21.23 -13.16
C GLU A 110 -16.85 22.21 -12.55
N VAL A 111 -16.62 22.11 -11.23
CA VAL A 111 -15.63 22.95 -10.52
C VAL A 111 -14.25 22.32 -10.54
N GLY A 112 -14.16 20.99 -10.53
CA GLY A 112 -12.93 20.21 -10.67
C GLY A 112 -11.88 20.46 -9.57
N GLY A 113 -12.28 21.08 -8.44
CA GLY A 113 -11.40 21.38 -7.32
C GLY A 113 -11.05 20.15 -6.49
N ALA A 114 -9.92 20.20 -5.77
CA ALA A 114 -9.56 19.18 -4.82
C ALA A 114 -10.60 19.08 -3.69
N GLY A 115 -10.99 17.84 -3.32
CA GLY A 115 -12.00 17.58 -2.31
C GLY A 115 -11.54 17.85 -0.88
N ASP A 116 -10.24 18.03 -0.68
CA ASP A 116 -9.63 18.30 0.62
C ASP A 116 -8.30 19.05 0.42
N GLN A 117 -7.78 19.60 1.50
CA GLN A 117 -6.38 20.02 1.60
C GLN A 117 -5.50 18.82 1.97
N GLY A 118 -4.21 18.86 1.61
CA GLY A 118 -3.29 17.82 2.05
C GLY A 118 -1.95 17.87 1.34
N MET A 119 -1.03 17.05 1.85
CA MET A 119 0.28 16.78 1.24
C MET A 119 0.33 15.31 0.83
N MET A 120 0.85 15.03 -0.36
CA MET A 120 1.01 13.67 -0.87
C MET A 120 2.43 13.50 -1.37
N PHE A 121 2.98 12.31 -1.18
CA PHE A 121 4.35 12.00 -1.53
C PHE A 121 4.43 10.79 -2.45
N GLY A 122 5.35 10.83 -3.38
CA GLY A 122 5.77 9.72 -4.21
C GLY A 122 7.28 9.53 -4.12
N GLY A 123 7.74 8.31 -4.10
CA GLY A 123 9.18 8.00 -4.05
C GLY A 123 9.54 6.90 -5.02
N ALA A 124 10.79 6.90 -5.48
CA ALA A 124 11.40 5.83 -6.25
C ALA A 124 12.92 5.84 -6.07
N CYS A 125 13.54 4.66 -6.14
CA CYS A 125 14.99 4.52 -6.15
C CYS A 125 15.42 3.27 -6.92
N THR A 126 16.70 3.19 -7.28
CA THR A 126 17.28 2.11 -8.11
C THR A 126 17.66 0.86 -7.34
N GLN A 127 17.21 0.69 -6.08
CA GLN A 127 17.64 -0.44 -5.25
C GLN A 127 17.02 -1.78 -5.66
N THR A 128 15.87 -1.78 -6.31
CA THR A 128 15.18 -2.99 -6.80
C THR A 128 14.64 -2.79 -8.21
N PRO A 129 14.32 -3.87 -8.94
CA PRO A 129 13.71 -3.77 -10.27
C PRO A 129 12.38 -2.99 -10.30
N GLU A 130 11.61 -3.05 -9.21
CA GLU A 130 10.35 -2.32 -9.04
C GLU A 130 10.57 -0.81 -8.81
N LEU A 131 11.83 -0.38 -8.67
CA LEU A 131 12.23 0.97 -8.27
C LEU A 131 11.67 1.35 -6.88
N MET A 132 11.78 0.41 -5.95
CA MET A 132 11.42 0.55 -4.53
C MET A 132 12.66 0.39 -3.63
N PRO A 133 12.64 0.94 -2.41
CA PRO A 133 13.67 0.65 -1.43
C PRO A 133 13.72 -0.83 -1.06
N LEU A 134 14.90 -1.41 -0.99
CA LEU A 134 15.09 -2.85 -0.76
C LEU A 134 14.43 -3.37 0.53
N PRO A 135 14.52 -2.70 1.70
CA PRO A 135 13.88 -3.20 2.91
C PRO A 135 12.35 -3.23 2.79
N VAL A 136 11.76 -2.29 2.04
CA VAL A 136 10.31 -2.27 1.75
C VAL A 136 9.93 -3.42 0.81
N ALA A 137 10.67 -3.60 -0.28
CA ALA A 137 10.42 -4.66 -1.25
C ALA A 137 10.53 -6.04 -0.60
N LEU A 138 11.57 -6.28 0.20
CA LEU A 138 11.79 -7.55 0.90
C LEU A 138 10.71 -7.83 1.94
N SER A 139 10.37 -6.85 2.81
CA SER A 139 9.33 -7.07 3.83
C SER A 139 7.97 -7.38 3.18
N ARG A 140 7.61 -6.72 2.08
CA ARG A 140 6.40 -7.04 1.31
C ARG A 140 6.45 -8.39 0.63
N ALA A 141 7.57 -8.74 0.00
CA ALA A 141 7.73 -10.04 -0.65
C ALA A 141 7.58 -11.19 0.36
N LEU A 142 8.13 -11.04 1.57
CA LEU A 142 7.93 -11.98 2.68
C LEU A 142 6.46 -12.06 3.10
N SER A 143 5.79 -10.92 3.26
CA SER A 143 4.37 -10.86 3.62
C SER A 143 3.48 -11.51 2.55
N ASN A 144 3.71 -11.22 1.27
CA ASN A 144 3.00 -11.83 0.16
C ASN A 144 3.22 -13.36 0.10
N ARG A 145 4.45 -13.81 0.35
CA ARG A 145 4.76 -15.24 0.41
C ARG A 145 4.07 -15.93 1.58
N LEU A 146 3.98 -15.27 2.75
CA LEU A 146 3.20 -15.78 3.88
C LEU A 146 1.73 -15.94 3.53
N THR A 147 1.12 -14.93 2.90
CA THR A 147 -0.28 -14.98 2.44
C THR A 147 -0.52 -16.17 1.50
N GLN A 148 0.39 -16.42 0.54
CA GLN A 148 0.32 -17.60 -0.32
C GLN A 148 0.40 -18.91 0.47
N CYS A 149 1.27 -18.97 1.49
CA CYS A 149 1.41 -20.14 2.34
C CYS A 149 0.16 -20.39 3.18
N VAL A 150 -0.52 -19.37 3.67
CA VAL A 150 -1.80 -19.49 4.40
C VAL A 150 -2.85 -20.20 3.54
N HIS A 151 -2.95 -19.86 2.25
CA HIS A 151 -3.90 -20.51 1.34
C HIS A 151 -3.54 -21.96 0.94
N SER A 152 -2.33 -22.40 1.25
CA SER A 152 -1.85 -23.75 0.89
C SER A 152 -1.51 -24.65 2.09
N ASN A 153 -1.68 -24.15 3.32
CA ASN A 153 -1.36 -24.88 4.54
C ASN A 153 -2.37 -24.55 5.65
N ASP A 154 -3.25 -25.50 5.94
CA ASP A 154 -4.35 -25.37 6.92
C ASP A 154 -3.87 -25.18 8.38
N LEU A 155 -2.58 -25.35 8.66
CA LEU A 155 -2.00 -25.07 9.97
C LEU A 155 -1.59 -23.61 10.15
N LEU A 156 -1.53 -22.81 9.08
CA LEU A 156 -1.30 -21.37 9.14
C LEU A 156 -2.62 -20.60 9.26
N ARG A 157 -2.53 -19.38 9.77
CA ARG A 157 -3.65 -18.44 9.90
C ARG A 157 -3.27 -17.10 9.28
N PRO A 158 -4.25 -16.27 8.90
CA PRO A 158 -4.01 -15.10 8.02
C PRO A 158 -3.14 -14.00 8.62
N ASP A 159 -3.19 -13.79 9.96
CA ASP A 159 -2.48 -12.67 10.61
C ASP A 159 -0.97 -12.92 10.69
N GLY A 160 -0.20 -11.95 10.24
CA GLY A 160 1.26 -12.03 10.29
C GLY A 160 1.94 -10.71 10.05
N LYS A 161 3.21 -10.65 10.45
CA LYS A 161 4.08 -9.48 10.28
C LYS A 161 5.46 -9.91 9.80
N THR A 162 6.07 -9.06 9.00
CA THR A 162 7.44 -9.22 8.51
C THR A 162 8.22 -7.94 8.72
N GLN A 163 9.52 -8.06 8.97
CA GLN A 163 10.42 -6.92 9.11
C GLN A 163 11.79 -7.30 8.56
N VAL A 164 12.42 -6.37 7.85
CA VAL A 164 13.77 -6.55 7.30
C VAL A 164 14.64 -5.35 7.61
N SER A 165 15.82 -5.59 8.17
CA SER A 165 16.86 -4.59 8.37
C SER A 165 17.97 -4.81 7.33
N VAL A 166 18.20 -3.79 6.50
CA VAL A 166 19.22 -3.77 5.46
C VAL A 166 20.41 -2.93 5.92
N GLU A 167 21.63 -3.40 5.70
CA GLU A 167 22.87 -2.69 5.99
C GLU A 167 23.30 -1.90 4.76
N TYR A 168 23.69 -0.64 4.98
CA TYR A 168 24.16 0.29 3.96
C TYR A 168 25.60 0.78 4.26
N ASP A 169 26.37 1.01 3.21
CA ASP A 169 27.66 1.69 3.31
C ASP A 169 27.52 3.22 3.48
N GLU A 170 28.65 3.93 3.54
CA GLU A 170 28.66 5.39 3.67
C GLU A 170 28.09 6.11 2.45
N ALA A 171 28.15 5.50 1.28
CA ALA A 171 27.61 6.04 0.03
C ALA A 171 26.11 5.73 -0.16
N GLY A 172 25.49 4.96 0.76
CA GLY A 172 24.09 4.55 0.68
C GLY A 172 23.86 3.31 -0.19
N ASN A 173 24.91 2.57 -0.56
CA ASN A 173 24.73 1.31 -1.27
C ASN A 173 24.39 0.18 -0.30
N VAL A 174 23.59 -0.78 -0.76
CA VAL A 174 23.27 -1.98 -0.01
C VAL A 174 24.51 -2.85 0.17
N VAL A 175 24.83 -3.19 1.41
CA VAL A 175 25.91 -4.12 1.80
C VAL A 175 25.38 -5.52 2.01
N GLY A 176 24.23 -5.67 2.68
CA GLY A 176 23.64 -6.97 2.99
C GLY A 176 22.36 -6.85 3.83
N ILE A 177 21.87 -8.00 4.26
CA ILE A 177 20.70 -8.09 5.14
C ILE A 177 21.18 -8.46 6.53
N ASP A 178 20.91 -7.59 7.51
CA ASP A 178 21.30 -7.83 8.90
C ASP A 178 20.28 -8.70 9.63
N THR A 179 19.00 -8.33 9.56
CA THR A 179 17.94 -9.00 10.35
C THR A 179 16.68 -9.24 9.50
N VAL A 180 16.10 -10.43 9.67
CA VAL A 180 14.76 -10.78 9.17
C VAL A 180 13.91 -11.24 10.34
N VAL A 181 12.74 -10.63 10.51
CA VAL A 181 11.73 -11.03 11.51
C VAL A 181 10.46 -11.46 10.80
N VAL A 182 9.92 -12.61 11.16
CA VAL A 182 8.63 -13.13 10.68
C VAL A 182 7.81 -13.58 11.88
N SER A 183 6.61 -13.05 12.00
CA SER A 183 5.59 -13.54 12.94
C SER A 183 4.35 -13.95 12.15
N ILE A 184 3.85 -15.15 12.38
CA ILE A 184 2.69 -15.69 11.69
C ILE A 184 1.77 -16.43 12.66
N MET A 185 0.49 -16.10 12.61
CA MET A 185 -0.56 -16.81 13.35
C MET A 185 -0.70 -18.25 12.84
N HIS A 186 -0.92 -19.18 13.74
CA HIS A 186 -0.97 -20.61 13.41
C HIS A 186 -1.95 -21.39 14.30
N SER A 187 -2.35 -22.58 13.83
CA SER A 187 -3.09 -23.54 14.65
C SER A 187 -2.25 -24.00 15.85
N ALA A 188 -2.90 -24.29 16.96
CA ALA A 188 -2.26 -24.88 18.13
C ALA A 188 -1.60 -26.25 17.83
N ASP A 189 -2.04 -26.92 16.77
CA ASP A 189 -1.51 -28.22 16.34
C ASP A 189 -0.18 -28.10 15.55
N PHE A 190 0.24 -26.89 15.18
CA PHE A 190 1.50 -26.70 14.46
C PHE A 190 2.67 -26.63 15.44
N ALA A 191 3.48 -27.68 15.51
CA ALA A 191 4.65 -27.71 16.36
C ALA A 191 5.64 -26.59 16.01
N MET A 192 6.15 -25.87 17.00
CA MET A 192 6.95 -24.64 16.79
C MET A 192 8.24 -24.88 16.00
N ASP A 193 8.90 -26.02 16.19
CA ASP A 193 10.12 -26.32 15.43
C ASP A 193 9.84 -26.61 13.96
N GLU A 194 8.71 -27.27 13.68
CA GLU A 194 8.23 -27.51 12.31
C GLU A 194 7.80 -26.19 11.64
N LEU A 195 7.06 -25.34 12.37
CA LEU A 195 6.69 -24.00 11.90
C LEU A 195 7.92 -23.18 11.54
N ARG A 196 8.90 -23.11 12.42
CA ARG A 196 10.15 -22.34 12.18
C ARG A 196 10.90 -22.86 10.97
N LYS A 197 11.03 -24.18 10.84
CA LYS A 197 11.63 -24.79 9.66
C LYS A 197 10.86 -24.46 8.39
N TYR A 198 9.53 -24.61 8.41
CA TYR A 198 8.65 -24.31 7.28
C TYR A 198 8.79 -22.87 6.82
N ILE A 199 8.78 -21.91 7.75
CA ILE A 199 8.91 -20.48 7.42
C ILE A 199 10.33 -20.16 6.91
N ARG A 200 11.38 -20.71 7.51
CA ARG A 200 12.77 -20.51 7.07
C ARG A 200 12.96 -21.00 5.63
N GLU A 201 12.55 -22.23 5.34
CA GLU A 201 12.81 -22.91 4.06
C GLU A 201 11.78 -22.54 2.97
N GLY A 202 10.51 -22.35 3.34
CA GLY A 202 9.40 -22.12 2.41
C GLY A 202 9.06 -20.65 2.15
N VAL A 203 9.48 -19.76 3.05
CA VAL A 203 9.16 -18.31 2.95
C VAL A 203 10.44 -17.50 2.83
N ILE A 204 11.33 -17.52 3.83
CA ILE A 204 12.46 -16.61 3.90
C ILE A 204 13.49 -16.92 2.82
N ALA A 205 13.95 -18.16 2.71
CA ALA A 205 15.01 -18.54 1.78
C ALA A 205 14.63 -18.30 0.30
N PRO A 206 13.41 -18.65 -0.18
CA PRO A 206 13.02 -18.34 -1.55
C PRO A 206 12.97 -16.84 -1.84
N VAL A 207 12.36 -16.04 -0.95
CA VAL A 207 12.24 -14.59 -1.13
C VAL A 207 13.63 -13.94 -1.19
N LEU A 208 14.53 -14.27 -0.28
CA LEU A 208 15.89 -13.72 -0.28
C LEU A 208 16.63 -14.06 -1.58
N ARG A 209 16.51 -15.30 -2.04
CA ARG A 209 17.14 -15.76 -3.30
C ARG A 209 16.63 -14.99 -4.51
N ASP A 210 15.33 -14.69 -4.58
CA ASP A 210 14.74 -13.92 -5.68
C ASP A 210 15.32 -12.50 -5.77
N TYR A 211 15.81 -11.95 -4.65
CA TYR A 211 16.51 -10.67 -4.57
C TYR A 211 18.04 -10.80 -4.57
N GLY A 212 18.57 -12.00 -4.80
CA GLY A 212 20.01 -12.25 -4.94
C GLY A 212 20.78 -12.43 -3.63
N PHE A 213 20.08 -12.72 -2.52
CA PHE A 213 20.71 -12.96 -1.21
C PHE A 213 20.62 -14.42 -0.78
N ASP A 214 21.67 -14.89 -0.10
CA ASP A 214 21.68 -16.19 0.55
C ASP A 214 21.15 -16.05 2.00
N ILE A 215 20.26 -16.94 2.41
CA ILE A 215 19.73 -16.96 3.79
C ILE A 215 20.84 -17.16 4.82
N GLU A 216 21.92 -17.86 4.47
CA GLU A 216 23.06 -18.09 5.37
C GLU A 216 23.91 -16.84 5.56
N SER A 217 23.76 -15.80 4.73
CA SER A 217 24.41 -14.51 4.89
C SER A 217 23.69 -13.56 5.85
N VAL A 218 22.45 -13.88 6.25
CA VAL A 218 21.67 -13.05 7.19
C VAL A 218 22.15 -13.26 8.62
N ALA A 219 22.51 -12.17 9.29
CA ALA A 219 23.08 -12.27 10.64
C ALA A 219 22.07 -12.75 11.68
N HIS A 220 20.81 -12.29 11.58
CA HIS A 220 19.76 -12.62 12.55
C HIS A 220 18.43 -12.97 11.87
N ILE A 221 17.88 -14.14 12.20
CA ILE A 221 16.56 -14.57 11.74
C ILE A 221 15.71 -14.90 12.97
N HIS A 222 14.56 -14.20 13.09
CA HIS A 222 13.61 -14.39 14.17
C HIS A 222 12.28 -14.85 13.60
N ILE A 223 11.81 -16.06 13.98
CA ILE A 223 10.53 -16.61 13.55
C ILE A 223 9.70 -16.91 14.80
N ASN A 224 8.56 -16.23 14.94
CA ASN A 224 7.71 -16.28 16.13
C ASN A 224 8.58 -16.22 17.41
N PRO A 225 9.32 -15.13 17.65
CA PRO A 225 10.32 -15.10 18.73
C PRO A 225 9.69 -15.18 20.13
N THR A 226 8.42 -14.81 20.28
CA THR A 226 7.67 -14.92 21.53
C THR A 226 7.08 -16.32 21.76
N GLY A 227 7.23 -17.26 20.82
CA GLY A 227 6.63 -18.58 20.86
C GLY A 227 5.29 -18.65 20.12
N ASN A 228 4.30 -19.31 20.72
CA ASN A 228 3.00 -19.54 20.11
C ASN A 228 2.27 -18.23 19.77
N PHE A 229 1.71 -18.18 18.54
CA PHE A 229 0.85 -17.11 18.07
C PHE A 229 -0.46 -17.73 17.54
N VAL A 230 -1.30 -18.19 18.45
CA VAL A 230 -2.56 -18.91 18.14
C VAL A 230 -3.76 -17.95 18.11
N ILE A 231 -3.77 -16.97 19.01
CA ILE A 231 -4.82 -15.93 19.04
C ILE A 231 -4.27 -14.70 18.30
N GLY A 232 -4.89 -14.32 17.22
CA GLY A 232 -4.51 -13.18 16.38
C GLY A 232 -5.67 -12.71 15.54
N GLY A 233 -5.35 -11.90 14.52
CA GLY A 233 -6.37 -11.26 13.69
C GLY A 233 -7.29 -10.36 14.50
N PRO A 234 -8.53 -10.08 14.00
CA PRO A 234 -9.51 -9.27 14.72
C PRO A 234 -9.91 -9.80 16.09
N ASN A 235 -9.68 -11.09 16.36
CA ASN A 235 -9.89 -11.67 17.71
C ASN A 235 -8.80 -11.25 18.69
N GLY A 236 -7.58 -11.01 18.22
CA GLY A 236 -6.45 -10.61 19.07
C GLY A 236 -6.31 -9.10 19.22
N ASP A 237 -6.67 -8.33 18.20
CA ASP A 237 -6.51 -6.88 18.16
C ASP A 237 -7.56 -6.24 17.25
N THR A 238 -8.01 -5.04 17.59
CA THR A 238 -8.97 -4.28 16.80
C THR A 238 -8.30 -3.65 15.59
N GLY A 239 -8.90 -3.81 14.40
CA GLY A 239 -8.45 -3.18 13.17
C GLY A 239 -9.35 -2.06 12.68
N LEU A 240 -8.76 -1.04 12.06
CA LEU A 240 -9.47 0.06 11.42
C LEU A 240 -8.84 0.38 10.07
N THR A 241 -9.69 0.82 9.12
CA THR A 241 -9.24 1.34 7.83
C THR A 241 -8.27 2.50 8.01
N GLY A 242 -7.18 2.49 7.21
CA GLY A 242 -6.24 3.62 7.18
C GLY A 242 -5.24 3.68 8.34
N ARG A 243 -5.03 2.58 9.06
CA ARG A 243 -4.03 2.51 10.15
C ARG A 243 -2.71 1.83 9.75
N LYS A 244 -2.54 1.46 8.48
CA LYS A 244 -1.30 0.86 7.94
C LYS A 244 -0.71 1.67 6.79
N ILE A 245 -0.86 3.00 6.84
CA ILE A 245 -0.48 3.92 5.76
C ILE A 245 1.01 3.88 5.40
N ILE A 246 1.87 3.57 6.33
CA ILE A 246 3.32 3.43 6.09
C ILE A 246 3.63 2.10 5.40
N VAL A 247 2.96 1.01 5.80
CA VAL A 247 3.02 -0.28 5.11
C VAL A 247 2.47 -0.17 3.68
N ASP A 248 1.39 0.58 3.50
CA ASP A 248 0.77 0.82 2.20
C ASP A 248 1.72 1.54 1.22
N THR A 249 2.66 2.33 1.71
CA THR A 249 3.50 3.22 0.92
C THR A 249 4.98 2.78 0.88
N TYR A 250 5.85 3.40 1.65
CA TYR A 250 7.30 3.24 1.52
C TYR A 250 8.00 2.72 2.77
N GLY A 251 7.26 2.17 3.74
CA GLY A 251 7.83 1.57 4.94
C GLY A 251 8.75 2.50 5.74
N GLY A 252 8.51 3.82 5.66
CA GLY A 252 9.31 4.84 6.33
C GLY A 252 10.51 5.36 5.53
N TYR A 253 10.81 4.79 4.36
CA TYR A 253 11.98 5.20 3.56
C TYR A 253 11.76 6.57 2.89
N PHE A 254 10.59 6.82 2.34
CA PHE A 254 10.14 8.13 1.86
C PHE A 254 9.05 8.68 2.76
N SER A 255 8.84 10.00 2.68
CA SER A 255 7.83 10.70 3.46
C SER A 255 6.42 10.23 3.15
N HIS A 256 5.49 10.49 4.07
CA HIS A 256 4.06 10.28 3.95
C HIS A 256 3.29 11.53 4.37
N GLY A 257 2.21 11.86 3.65
CA GLY A 257 1.41 13.05 3.96
C GLY A 257 0.36 12.87 5.05
N GLY A 258 0.13 11.63 5.50
CA GLY A 258 -0.83 11.28 6.54
C GLY A 258 -2.20 10.81 6.04
N GLY A 259 -2.53 11.00 4.75
CA GLY A 259 -3.81 10.59 4.18
C GLY A 259 -3.87 9.07 3.92
N ALA A 260 -4.91 8.40 4.43
CA ALA A 260 -5.18 7.01 4.12
C ALA A 260 -5.77 6.85 2.71
N PHE A 261 -5.53 5.69 2.07
CA PHE A 261 -6.00 5.39 0.71
C PHE A 261 -7.25 4.53 0.69
N SER A 262 -7.26 3.43 1.43
CA SER A 262 -8.32 2.42 1.40
C SER A 262 -9.69 3.03 1.71
N GLY A 263 -10.72 2.57 1.00
CA GLY A 263 -12.09 3.03 1.14
C GLY A 263 -12.42 4.37 0.47
N LYS A 264 -11.44 5.05 -0.14
CA LYS A 264 -11.60 6.35 -0.81
C LYS A 264 -11.64 6.18 -2.33
N ASP A 265 -12.66 6.74 -2.99
CA ASP A 265 -12.70 6.83 -4.45
C ASP A 265 -11.65 7.82 -5.00
N PRO A 266 -11.32 7.76 -6.31
CA PRO A 266 -10.21 8.52 -6.88
C PRO A 266 -10.38 10.04 -6.90
N THR A 267 -11.53 10.58 -6.54
CA THR A 267 -11.70 12.04 -6.40
C THR A 267 -11.04 12.57 -5.13
N LYS A 268 -10.73 11.71 -4.16
CA LYS A 268 -9.97 12.04 -2.97
C LYS A 268 -8.49 12.11 -3.30
N VAL A 269 -7.92 13.32 -3.23
CA VAL A 269 -6.51 13.60 -3.57
C VAL A 269 -5.52 12.86 -2.67
N ASP A 270 -5.90 12.52 -1.43
CA ASP A 270 -5.09 11.66 -0.56
C ASP A 270 -4.64 10.39 -1.30
N ARG A 271 -5.52 9.78 -2.07
CA ARG A 271 -5.26 8.58 -2.84
C ARG A 271 -4.70 8.90 -4.23
N SER A 272 -5.43 9.63 -5.04
CA SER A 272 -5.08 9.86 -6.45
C SER A 272 -3.79 10.66 -6.61
N ALA A 273 -3.56 11.69 -5.79
CA ALA A 273 -2.34 12.47 -5.86
C ALA A 273 -1.11 11.74 -5.31
N ALA A 274 -1.26 10.82 -4.34
CA ALA A 274 -0.17 9.94 -3.94
C ALA A 274 0.21 8.97 -5.07
N TYR A 275 -0.77 8.48 -5.83
CA TYR A 275 -0.53 7.59 -6.97
C TYR A 275 0.19 8.32 -8.13
N ILE A 276 -0.24 9.53 -8.48
CA ILE A 276 0.46 10.30 -9.52
C ILE A 276 1.85 10.76 -9.05
N ALA A 277 2.04 11.04 -7.76
CA ALA A 277 3.35 11.35 -7.21
C ALA A 277 4.32 10.17 -7.35
N ARG A 278 3.85 8.92 -7.07
CA ARG A 278 4.62 7.70 -7.34
C ARG A 278 4.93 7.53 -8.81
N TYR A 279 3.95 7.71 -9.69
CA TYR A 279 4.13 7.64 -11.13
C TYR A 279 5.22 8.61 -11.61
N MET A 280 5.19 9.85 -11.16
CA MET A 280 6.19 10.86 -11.51
C MET A 280 7.59 10.50 -10.99
N ALA A 281 7.71 10.12 -9.72
CA ALA A 281 8.98 9.73 -9.11
C ALA A 281 9.60 8.53 -9.85
N LYS A 282 8.78 7.51 -10.14
CA LYS A 282 9.21 6.30 -10.85
C LYS A 282 9.70 6.61 -12.26
N ASN A 283 9.00 7.47 -12.98
CA ASN A 283 9.40 7.86 -14.35
C ASN A 283 10.67 8.69 -14.38
N LEU A 284 10.93 9.57 -13.40
CA LEU A 284 12.21 10.29 -13.30
C LEU A 284 13.39 9.31 -13.10
N VAL A 285 13.23 8.32 -12.22
CA VAL A 285 14.26 7.30 -11.98
C VAL A 285 14.43 6.39 -13.19
N ALA A 286 13.33 5.93 -13.81
CA ALA A 286 13.36 5.10 -15.02
C ALA A 286 13.97 5.82 -16.22
N ALA A 287 13.83 7.15 -16.31
CA ALA A 287 14.49 7.98 -17.33
C ALA A 287 16.01 8.14 -17.11
N GLY A 288 16.53 7.68 -15.96
CA GLY A 288 17.93 7.86 -15.56
C GLY A 288 18.26 9.30 -15.15
N LEU A 289 17.26 10.10 -14.79
CA LEU A 289 17.47 11.50 -14.37
C LEU A 289 17.87 11.64 -12.91
N ALA A 290 17.68 10.61 -12.12
CA ALA A 290 18.20 10.48 -10.75
C ALA A 290 18.20 9.01 -10.34
N THR A 291 18.97 8.63 -9.30
CA THR A 291 18.93 7.28 -8.72
C THR A 291 17.99 7.17 -7.54
N GLN A 292 17.62 8.29 -6.95
CA GLN A 292 16.62 8.37 -5.86
C GLN A 292 15.85 9.67 -5.99
N VAL A 293 14.51 9.60 -5.87
CA VAL A 293 13.63 10.76 -6.00
C VAL A 293 12.49 10.68 -5.01
N GLN A 294 12.17 11.83 -4.41
CA GLN A 294 10.90 12.07 -3.74
C GLN A 294 10.17 13.22 -4.42
N VAL A 295 8.89 13.04 -4.71
CA VAL A 295 7.99 14.07 -5.24
C VAL A 295 6.97 14.41 -4.17
N GLN A 296 6.78 15.70 -3.89
CA GLN A 296 5.73 16.21 -3.02
C GLN A 296 4.70 17.00 -3.83
N LEU A 297 3.42 16.72 -3.60
CA LEU A 297 2.28 17.52 -4.05
C LEU A 297 1.55 18.06 -2.82
N ALA A 298 0.98 19.27 -2.94
CA ALA A 298 0.05 19.80 -1.94
C ALA A 298 -1.15 20.44 -2.64
N TYR A 299 -2.34 20.25 -2.03
CA TYR A 299 -3.59 20.81 -2.53
C TYR A 299 -4.27 21.65 -1.45
N ALA A 300 -5.07 22.64 -1.91
CA ALA A 300 -6.04 23.33 -1.09
C ALA A 300 -7.46 22.92 -1.50
N ILE A 301 -8.35 22.81 -0.52
CA ILE A 301 -9.75 22.44 -0.79
C ILE A 301 -10.38 23.40 -1.82
N GLY A 302 -11.10 22.86 -2.79
CA GLY A 302 -11.78 23.62 -3.84
C GLY A 302 -10.86 24.17 -4.94
N VAL A 303 -9.54 23.94 -4.87
CA VAL A 303 -8.58 24.41 -5.88
C VAL A 303 -8.12 23.23 -6.74
N ALA A 304 -8.25 23.35 -8.06
CA ALA A 304 -7.93 22.26 -8.99
C ALA A 304 -6.42 22.05 -9.16
N GLN A 305 -5.64 23.12 -9.26
CA GLN A 305 -4.20 23.03 -9.39
C GLN A 305 -3.53 22.83 -8.02
N PRO A 306 -2.46 22.02 -7.93
CA PRO A 306 -1.72 21.91 -6.67
C PRO A 306 -1.11 23.26 -6.29
N VAL A 307 -1.17 23.60 -5.01
CA VAL A 307 -0.53 24.80 -4.47
C VAL A 307 0.99 24.70 -4.46
N SER A 308 1.51 23.48 -4.45
CA SER A 308 2.95 23.22 -4.62
C SER A 308 3.22 21.87 -5.29
N LEU A 309 4.32 21.83 -6.06
CA LEU A 309 4.99 20.63 -6.54
C LEU A 309 6.48 20.81 -6.26
N ARG A 310 7.10 19.84 -5.59
CA ARG A 310 8.53 19.81 -5.30
C ARG A 310 9.10 18.44 -5.64
N VAL A 311 10.27 18.45 -6.30
CA VAL A 311 11.11 17.26 -6.45
C VAL A 311 12.31 17.40 -5.53
N ASP A 312 12.73 16.31 -4.92
CA ASP A 312 13.96 16.16 -4.17
C ASP A 312 14.68 14.90 -4.68
N SER A 313 15.81 15.09 -5.34
CA SER A 313 16.62 14.00 -5.87
C SER A 313 17.67 13.51 -4.89
N TYR A 314 17.71 14.02 -3.67
CA TYR A 314 18.72 13.68 -2.66
C TYR A 314 20.17 13.88 -3.17
N GLY A 315 20.35 14.85 -4.08
CA GLY A 315 21.66 15.12 -4.71
C GLY A 315 22.09 14.10 -5.78
N THR A 316 21.20 13.19 -6.18
CA THR A 316 21.48 12.18 -7.23
C THR A 316 21.01 12.61 -8.63
N GLY A 317 20.39 13.78 -8.75
CA GLY A 317 19.88 14.30 -10.02
C GLY A 317 20.98 14.63 -11.02
N VAL A 318 20.78 14.26 -12.29
CA VAL A 318 21.69 14.67 -13.40
C VAL A 318 21.47 16.12 -13.83
N ILE A 319 20.32 16.70 -13.48
CA ILE A 319 19.96 18.11 -13.57
C ILE A 319 19.41 18.57 -12.22
N SER A 320 19.25 19.90 -12.01
CA SER A 320 18.79 20.41 -10.71
C SER A 320 17.33 20.00 -10.40
N ASP A 321 16.99 19.97 -9.12
CA ASP A 321 15.63 19.64 -8.66
C ASP A 321 14.57 20.61 -9.19
N GLU A 322 14.92 21.89 -9.40
CA GLU A 322 14.06 22.88 -10.02
C GLU A 322 13.72 22.52 -11.47
N LYS A 323 14.73 22.08 -12.24
CA LYS A 323 14.53 21.62 -13.62
C LYS A 323 13.72 20.33 -13.68
N LEU A 324 13.96 19.37 -12.79
CA LEU A 324 13.13 18.16 -12.66
C LEU A 324 11.67 18.52 -12.33
N THR A 325 11.47 19.47 -11.44
CA THR A 325 10.12 19.98 -11.08
C THR A 325 9.44 20.63 -12.28
N GLU A 326 10.16 21.44 -13.07
CA GLU A 326 9.64 22.10 -14.27
C GLU A 326 9.24 21.08 -15.34
N LEU A 327 10.05 20.04 -15.57
CA LEU A 327 9.74 18.95 -16.50
C LEU A 327 8.41 18.28 -16.13
N LEU A 328 8.19 17.96 -14.87
CA LEU A 328 6.95 17.35 -14.42
C LEU A 328 5.75 18.29 -14.60
N ARG A 329 5.88 19.58 -14.31
CA ARG A 329 4.81 20.57 -14.54
C ARG A 329 4.40 20.69 -16.00
N LYS A 330 5.33 20.51 -16.93
CA LYS A 330 5.06 20.59 -18.38
C LYS A 330 4.43 19.31 -18.93
N THR A 331 4.63 18.17 -18.28
CA THR A 331 4.27 16.85 -18.84
C THR A 331 3.07 16.19 -18.20
N VAL A 332 2.67 16.60 -16.98
CA VAL A 332 1.60 15.97 -16.22
C VAL A 332 0.52 16.98 -15.83
N ASP A 333 -0.73 16.69 -16.19
CA ASP A 333 -1.90 17.43 -15.69
C ASP A 333 -2.19 16.97 -14.25
N LEU A 334 -1.88 17.84 -13.29
CA LEU A 334 -1.99 17.57 -11.86
C LEU A 334 -3.35 18.00 -11.27
N THR A 335 -4.33 18.37 -12.09
CA THR A 335 -5.71 18.53 -11.60
C THR A 335 -6.27 17.16 -11.18
N PRO A 336 -7.19 17.07 -10.20
CA PRO A 336 -7.82 15.81 -9.84
C PRO A 336 -8.39 15.03 -11.05
N ALA A 337 -9.07 15.74 -11.96
CA ALA A 337 -9.61 15.15 -13.18
C ALA A 337 -8.51 14.67 -14.14
N GLY A 338 -7.40 15.42 -14.24
CA GLY A 338 -6.23 15.05 -15.05
C GLY A 338 -5.57 13.77 -14.53
N ILE A 339 -5.40 13.65 -13.22
CA ILE A 339 -4.84 12.47 -12.57
C ILE A 339 -5.73 11.24 -12.79
N ILE A 340 -7.05 11.37 -12.54
CA ILE A 340 -8.03 10.30 -12.75
C ILE A 340 -7.98 9.78 -14.19
N ARG A 341 -7.96 10.68 -15.15
CA ARG A 341 -7.87 10.36 -16.59
C ARG A 341 -6.54 9.71 -16.95
N ARG A 342 -5.41 10.25 -16.47
CA ARG A 342 -4.06 9.75 -16.77
C ARG A 342 -3.85 8.33 -16.30
N LEU A 343 -4.33 8.02 -15.10
CA LEU A 343 -4.14 6.73 -14.46
C LEU A 343 -5.36 5.80 -14.59
N ASP A 344 -6.42 6.24 -15.30
CA ASP A 344 -7.67 5.46 -15.50
C ASP A 344 -8.25 4.90 -14.19
N LEU A 345 -8.45 5.80 -13.20
CA LEU A 345 -8.75 5.43 -11.82
C LEU A 345 -10.25 5.14 -11.54
N ARG A 346 -11.13 5.24 -12.52
CA ARG A 346 -12.57 4.95 -12.31
C ARG A 346 -12.91 3.46 -12.45
N ARG A 347 -11.92 2.62 -12.66
CA ARG A 347 -12.07 1.16 -12.73
C ARG A 347 -12.06 0.53 -11.33
N PRO A 348 -12.66 -0.65 -11.14
CA PRO A 348 -12.60 -1.42 -9.90
C PRO A 348 -11.23 -2.13 -9.77
N ILE A 349 -10.21 -1.40 -9.33
CA ILE A 349 -8.80 -1.84 -9.25
C ILE A 349 -8.21 -1.74 -7.84
N TYR A 350 -9.05 -1.46 -6.84
CA TYR A 350 -8.59 -1.07 -5.51
C TYR A 350 -8.48 -2.21 -4.51
N ALA A 351 -9.37 -3.18 -4.50
CA ALA A 351 -9.33 -4.31 -3.56
C ALA A 351 -7.96 -5.01 -3.50
N PRO A 352 -7.27 -5.30 -4.64
CA PRO A 352 -5.95 -5.91 -4.60
C PRO A 352 -4.84 -5.01 -4.00
N THR A 353 -5.05 -3.68 -3.86
CA THR A 353 -4.04 -2.79 -3.27
C THR A 353 -3.87 -3.00 -1.77
N ALA A 354 -4.93 -3.42 -1.08
CA ALA A 354 -4.91 -3.72 0.33
C ALA A 354 -4.06 -4.96 0.68
N GLU A 355 -3.80 -5.86 -0.28
CA GLU A 355 -3.10 -7.11 -0.06
C GLU A 355 -1.57 -6.95 -0.09
N ALA A 356 -1.04 -6.23 -1.07
CA ALA A 356 0.40 -6.20 -1.38
C ALA A 356 1.05 -4.82 -1.22
N GLY A 357 0.38 -3.88 -0.59
CA GLY A 357 0.74 -2.47 -0.60
C GLY A 357 0.39 -1.80 -1.94
N HIS A 358 0.45 -0.48 -1.98
CA HIS A 358 -0.04 0.29 -3.13
C HIS A 358 1.02 0.51 -4.21
N PHE A 359 2.32 0.40 -3.91
CA PHE A 359 3.43 0.71 -4.81
C PHE A 359 4.36 -0.49 -5.04
N GLY A 360 5.04 -0.52 -6.18
CA GLY A 360 5.98 -1.58 -6.55
C GLY A 360 5.34 -2.83 -7.18
N VAL A 361 4.07 -2.77 -7.58
CA VAL A 361 3.34 -3.87 -8.24
C VAL A 361 3.10 -3.49 -9.71
N ALA A 362 3.73 -4.21 -10.63
CA ALA A 362 3.93 -3.80 -12.03
C ALA A 362 2.64 -3.56 -12.84
N ASP A 363 1.55 -4.23 -12.52
CA ASP A 363 0.26 -4.12 -13.23
C ASP A 363 -0.56 -2.89 -12.86
N ARG A 364 -0.12 -2.11 -11.88
CA ARG A 364 -0.82 -0.90 -11.45
C ARG A 364 -0.61 0.25 -12.45
N PRO A 365 -1.63 1.09 -12.73
CA PRO A 365 -1.49 2.22 -13.66
C PRO A 365 -0.39 3.21 -13.27
N TRP A 366 -0.19 3.44 -11.99
CA TRP A 366 0.83 4.36 -11.47
C TRP A 366 2.24 3.76 -11.40
N GLU A 367 2.41 2.51 -11.78
CA GLU A 367 3.71 1.84 -11.89
C GLU A 367 4.24 1.80 -13.34
N GLN A 368 3.50 2.33 -14.30
CA GLN A 368 3.94 2.41 -15.70
C GLN A 368 5.07 3.43 -15.86
N THR A 369 5.98 3.18 -16.81
CA THR A 369 7.15 4.03 -17.09
C THR A 369 7.10 4.68 -18.48
N ASP A 370 5.89 4.84 -19.02
CA ASP A 370 5.61 5.39 -20.35
C ASP A 370 5.99 6.86 -20.51
N LEU A 371 6.12 7.60 -19.40
CA LEU A 371 6.59 8.99 -19.40
C LEU A 371 8.12 9.11 -19.45
N ALA A 372 8.86 8.07 -19.06
CA ALA A 372 10.31 8.13 -18.94
C ALA A 372 11.05 8.50 -20.25
N PRO A 373 10.69 7.99 -21.45
CA PRO A 373 11.32 8.41 -22.70
C PRO A 373 11.14 9.92 -22.98
N ILE A 374 9.95 10.44 -22.71
CA ILE A 374 9.61 11.86 -22.91
C ILE A 374 10.44 12.75 -21.97
N LEU A 375 10.51 12.37 -20.67
CA LEU A 375 11.31 13.12 -19.70
C LEU A 375 12.79 13.12 -20.07
N LYS A 376 13.31 11.98 -20.56
CA LYS A 376 14.70 11.86 -20.99
C LYS A 376 15.03 12.75 -22.18
N GLU A 377 14.14 12.83 -23.18
CA GLU A 377 14.30 13.70 -24.35
C GLU A 377 14.27 15.18 -23.93
N MET A 378 13.23 15.61 -23.20
CA MET A 378 13.09 16.98 -22.75
C MET A 378 14.24 17.45 -21.84
N ALA A 379 14.81 16.55 -21.05
CA ALA A 379 15.95 16.87 -20.18
C ALA A 379 17.24 17.19 -20.97
N GLN A 380 17.36 16.75 -22.23
CA GLN A 380 18.49 17.07 -23.10
C GLN A 380 18.39 18.46 -23.70
N GLU A 381 17.20 19.07 -23.71
CA GLU A 381 16.95 20.40 -24.27
C GLU A 381 17.09 21.52 -23.24
N ILE A 382 17.33 21.18 -21.97
CA ILE A 382 17.43 22.11 -20.82
C ILE A 382 18.87 22.18 -20.29
#